data_ae091f7e1c5fbcd858d115e31e148fea
#
_entry.id   ae091f7e1c5fbcd858d115e31e148fea
#
_cell.length_a   1.000
_cell.length_b   1.000
_cell.length_c   1.000
_cell.angle_alpha   90.00
_cell.angle_beta   90.00
_cell.angle_gamma   90.00
#
_symmetry.space_group_name_H-M   'P 1'
#
loop_
_entity.id
_entity.type
_entity.pdbx_description
1 polymer ?
#
loop_
_entity_poly.entity_id
_entity_poly.type
_entity_poly.pdbx_seq_one_letter_code
_entity_poly.pdbx_strand_id
1 'polypeptide(L)'
;DYIKGTGTKLPKHTPISCNELLKAMLVHSDNYAAHALSRSAGMSRTQFIQKMNQKAKQLGMNSTRFHDSSGLSSANISSAMDLVKLAKYSMNKPQIQMLSNTKATYVRAGRQNVFMQNTNRLVREEMFDAAINKTGYIRESGYNLVFVNKHQCNKATIGVISLNNASSGARSNFTRHKLEQYGCDVLAHEDYGLEEDEES
;
A
#
# COMPACT_ATOMS: atom_id res chain seq x y z
N ASP A 1 11.11 -17.71 6.64
CA ASP A 1 10.81 -16.59 7.54
C ASP A 1 9.48 -16.83 8.23
N TYR A 2 9.53 -17.17 9.50
CA TYR A 2 8.33 -17.20 10.33
C TYR A 2 8.10 -15.82 10.93
N ILE A 3 6.89 -15.26 10.73
CA ILE A 3 6.49 -14.00 11.34
C ILE A 3 5.27 -14.27 12.21
N LYS A 4 5.42 -14.07 13.53
CA LYS A 4 4.34 -14.27 14.48
C LYS A 4 3.20 -13.26 14.24
N GLY A 5 1.98 -13.76 14.21
CA GLY A 5 0.77 -12.91 14.14
C GLY A 5 0.36 -12.47 12.74
N THR A 6 1.00 -12.97 11.69
CA THR A 6 0.59 -12.74 10.31
C THR A 6 0.70 -14.00 9.47
N GLY A 7 -0.07 -14.07 8.39
CA GLY A 7 -0.04 -15.15 7.41
C GLY A 7 0.46 -14.67 6.05
N THR A 8 0.58 -15.61 5.12
CA THR A 8 0.86 -15.34 3.72
C THR A 8 0.14 -16.34 2.84
N LYS A 9 -0.24 -15.91 1.63
CA LYS A 9 -0.71 -16.80 0.55
C LYS A 9 0.45 -17.44 -0.21
N LEU A 10 1.68 -16.93 -0.03
CA LEU A 10 2.84 -17.43 -0.73
C LEU A 10 3.23 -18.82 -0.21
N PRO A 11 3.58 -19.76 -1.11
CA PRO A 11 4.01 -21.09 -0.71
C PRO A 11 5.37 -21.03 0.00
N LYS A 12 5.53 -21.86 1.04
CA LYS A 12 6.78 -21.99 1.77
C LYS A 12 7.86 -22.68 0.91
N HIS A 13 9.12 -22.39 1.19
CA HIS A 13 10.29 -23.01 0.57
C HIS A 13 10.27 -23.00 -0.98
N THR A 14 9.67 -21.95 -1.56
CA THR A 14 9.54 -21.81 -3.00
C THR A 14 10.33 -20.61 -3.48
N PRO A 15 11.16 -20.72 -4.52
CA PRO A 15 11.82 -19.57 -5.13
C PRO A 15 10.80 -18.62 -5.76
N ILE A 16 10.90 -17.35 -5.41
CA ILE A 16 10.04 -16.27 -5.93
C ILE A 16 10.95 -15.12 -6.33
N SER A 17 10.78 -14.57 -7.53
CA SER A 17 11.60 -13.46 -8.00
C SER A 17 11.30 -12.18 -7.21
N CYS A 18 12.26 -11.26 -7.17
CA CYS A 18 12.07 -9.96 -6.50
C CYS A 18 10.90 -9.16 -7.09
N ASN A 19 10.67 -9.23 -8.40
CA ASN A 19 9.53 -8.57 -9.03
C ASN A 19 8.20 -9.15 -8.57
N GLU A 20 8.10 -10.46 -8.41
CA GLU A 20 6.90 -11.12 -7.89
C GLU A 20 6.69 -10.81 -6.40
N LEU A 21 7.76 -10.75 -5.61
CA LEU A 21 7.68 -10.30 -4.21
C LEU A 21 7.24 -8.84 -4.09
N LEU A 22 7.66 -7.95 -5.00
CA LEU A 22 7.19 -6.57 -5.05
C LEU A 22 5.68 -6.48 -5.32
N LYS A 23 5.15 -7.31 -6.24
CA LYS A 23 3.70 -7.40 -6.46
C LYS A 23 2.97 -7.79 -5.16
N ALA A 24 3.42 -8.87 -4.51
CA ALA A 24 2.81 -9.34 -3.27
C ALA A 24 2.86 -8.28 -2.16
N MET A 25 3.97 -7.58 -2.02
CA MET A 25 4.16 -6.54 -1.01
C MET A 25 3.34 -5.28 -1.29
N LEU A 26 3.36 -4.76 -2.52
CA LEU A 26 2.74 -3.46 -2.83
C LEU A 26 1.23 -3.58 -3.15
N VAL A 27 0.80 -4.66 -3.77
CA VAL A 27 -0.62 -4.87 -4.09
C VAL A 27 -1.37 -5.46 -2.89
N HIS A 28 -0.86 -6.53 -2.32
CA HIS A 28 -1.56 -7.29 -1.27
C HIS A 28 -1.06 -7.02 0.15
N SER A 29 -0.03 -6.19 0.31
CA SER A 29 0.58 -5.89 1.62
C SER A 29 1.13 -7.13 2.33
N ASP A 30 1.68 -8.09 1.59
CA ASP A 30 2.22 -9.33 2.13
C ASP A 30 3.48 -9.06 2.96
N ASN A 31 3.43 -9.38 4.24
CA ASN A 31 4.51 -9.12 5.19
C ASN A 31 5.72 -10.04 4.97
N TYR A 32 5.48 -11.28 4.54
CA TYR A 32 6.57 -12.22 4.21
C TYR A 32 7.34 -11.76 2.98
N ALA A 33 6.65 -11.21 1.98
CA ALA A 33 7.30 -10.62 0.81
C ALA A 33 8.20 -9.44 1.19
N ALA A 34 7.76 -8.56 2.09
CA ALA A 34 8.57 -7.46 2.60
C ALA A 34 9.83 -7.95 3.33
N HIS A 35 9.71 -8.99 4.15
CA HIS A 35 10.84 -9.62 4.81
C HIS A 35 11.81 -10.29 3.84
N ALA A 36 11.29 -11.03 2.86
CA ALA A 36 12.10 -11.69 1.84
C ALA A 36 12.88 -10.67 1.01
N LEU A 37 12.26 -9.58 0.59
CA LEU A 37 12.91 -8.49 -0.15
C LEU A 37 14.03 -7.83 0.67
N SER A 38 13.85 -7.65 1.98
CA SER A 38 14.89 -7.07 2.84
C SER A 38 16.16 -7.92 2.89
N ARG A 39 16.04 -9.25 2.71
CA ARG A 39 17.17 -10.17 2.66
C ARG A 39 17.81 -10.27 1.26
N SER A 40 17.00 -10.11 0.21
CA SER A 40 17.46 -10.29 -1.17
C SER A 40 18.28 -9.10 -1.69
N ALA A 41 18.39 -8.02 -0.92
CA ALA A 41 19.17 -6.84 -1.29
C ALA A 41 20.69 -6.97 -1.09
N GLY A 42 21.20 -8.18 -0.83
CA GLY A 42 22.62 -8.42 -0.62
C GLY A 42 23.17 -7.90 0.71
N MET A 43 22.31 -7.66 1.67
CA MET A 43 22.67 -7.15 3.01
C MET A 43 21.86 -7.89 4.08
N SER A 44 22.30 -7.78 5.33
CA SER A 44 21.51 -8.28 6.47
C SER A 44 20.23 -7.47 6.65
N ARG A 45 19.24 -8.05 7.32
CA ARG A 45 17.98 -7.32 7.66
C ARG A 45 18.28 -6.06 8.47
N THR A 46 19.19 -6.12 9.42
CA THR A 46 19.62 -4.94 10.20
C THR A 46 20.19 -3.85 9.30
N GLN A 47 21.06 -4.19 8.38
CA GLN A 47 21.61 -3.25 7.40
C GLN A 47 20.52 -2.66 6.50
N PHE A 48 19.55 -3.46 6.08
CA PHE A 48 18.41 -3.00 5.28
C PHE A 48 17.58 -1.95 6.05
N ILE A 49 17.25 -2.22 7.33
CA ILE A 49 16.51 -1.27 8.17
C ILE A 49 17.32 0.01 8.41
N GLN A 50 18.63 -0.08 8.61
CA GLN A 50 19.51 1.08 8.68
C GLN A 50 19.43 1.92 7.41
N LYS A 51 19.40 1.30 6.23
CA LYS A 51 19.22 2.00 4.95
C LYS A 51 17.84 2.63 4.81
N MET A 52 16.79 2.00 5.31
CA MET A 52 15.45 2.62 5.38
C MET A 52 15.48 3.91 6.20
N ASN A 53 16.12 3.88 7.38
CA ASN A 53 16.25 5.06 8.23
C ASN A 53 17.17 6.13 7.63
N GLN A 54 18.25 5.75 6.94
CA GLN A 54 19.09 6.68 6.18
C GLN A 54 18.29 7.38 5.07
N LYS A 55 17.45 6.62 4.34
CA LYS A 55 16.57 7.19 3.31
C LYS A 55 15.57 8.16 3.92
N ALA A 56 14.94 7.82 5.03
CA ALA A 56 14.04 8.72 5.75
C ALA A 56 14.74 10.04 6.12
N LYS A 57 15.95 9.97 6.65
CA LYS A 57 16.76 11.15 6.97
C LYS A 57 17.09 11.98 5.73
N GLN A 58 17.49 11.34 4.62
CA GLN A 58 17.78 12.03 3.35
C GLN A 58 16.56 12.77 2.79
N LEU A 59 15.35 12.23 3.01
CA LEU A 59 14.08 12.84 2.62
C LEU A 59 13.59 13.92 3.60
N GLY A 60 14.32 14.17 4.69
CA GLY A 60 13.91 15.11 5.73
C GLY A 60 12.74 14.61 6.59
N MET A 61 12.55 13.31 6.69
CA MET A 61 11.51 12.67 7.50
C MET A 61 11.98 12.55 8.95
N ASN A 62 12.05 13.69 9.64
CA ASN A 62 12.69 13.80 10.97
C ASN A 62 11.87 13.17 12.10
N SER A 63 10.59 12.89 11.89
CA SER A 63 9.70 12.23 12.84
C SER A 63 9.49 10.73 12.51
N THR A 64 10.33 10.16 11.65
CA THR A 64 10.20 8.79 11.18
C THR A 64 11.33 7.90 11.66
N ARG A 65 10.97 6.72 12.14
CA ARG A 65 11.90 5.67 12.54
C ARG A 65 11.33 4.31 12.18
N PHE A 66 12.11 3.50 11.47
CA PHE A 66 11.78 2.14 11.09
C PHE A 66 12.53 1.14 11.97
N HIS A 67 11.82 0.10 12.41
CA HIS A 67 12.35 -1.02 13.20
C HIS A 67 12.24 -2.36 12.47
N ASP A 68 11.39 -2.45 11.47
CA ASP A 68 11.27 -3.63 10.61
C ASP A 68 10.98 -3.23 9.14
N SER A 69 10.96 -4.23 8.27
CA SER A 69 10.72 -4.03 6.83
C SER A 69 9.26 -4.19 6.42
N SER A 70 8.38 -4.63 7.33
CA SER A 70 6.96 -4.92 7.04
C SER A 70 5.98 -3.94 7.66
N GLY A 71 6.37 -3.24 8.74
CA GLY A 71 5.49 -2.35 9.49
C GLY A 71 4.72 -3.05 10.62
N LEU A 72 5.03 -4.31 10.95
CA LEU A 72 4.34 -5.05 12.02
C LEU A 72 4.73 -4.60 13.42
N SER A 73 5.95 -4.07 13.61
CA SER A 73 6.39 -3.55 14.90
C SER A 73 5.73 -2.20 15.20
N SER A 74 5.16 -2.06 16.40
CA SER A 74 4.65 -0.77 16.90
C SER A 74 5.75 0.25 17.17
N ALA A 75 7.01 -0.16 17.14
CA ALA A 75 8.17 0.75 17.22
C ALA A 75 8.44 1.52 15.90
N ASN A 76 7.81 1.12 14.78
CA ASN A 76 7.79 1.95 13.58
C ASN A 76 6.91 3.17 13.82
N ILE A 77 7.48 4.34 13.67
CA ILE A 77 6.78 5.62 13.87
C ILE A 77 7.01 6.55 12.69
N SER A 78 6.02 7.38 12.38
CA SER A 78 6.11 8.44 11.40
C SER A 78 5.10 9.55 11.70
N SER A 79 5.07 10.57 10.88
CA SER A 79 4.05 11.61 10.89
C SER A 79 3.40 11.73 9.51
N ALA A 80 2.21 12.33 9.45
CA ALA A 80 1.54 12.58 8.17
C ALA A 80 2.42 13.41 7.22
N MET A 81 3.10 14.43 7.72
CA MET A 81 3.98 15.28 6.92
C MET A 81 5.21 14.52 6.39
N ASP A 82 5.78 13.61 7.17
CA ASP A 82 6.88 12.77 6.71
C ASP A 82 6.41 11.80 5.62
N LEU A 83 5.21 11.24 5.75
CA LEU A 83 4.63 10.36 4.73
C LEU A 83 4.30 11.11 3.43
N VAL A 84 3.99 12.41 3.49
CA VAL A 84 3.88 13.25 2.28
C VAL A 84 5.23 13.32 1.55
N LYS A 85 6.34 13.46 2.28
CA LYS A 85 7.69 13.49 1.68
C LYS A 85 8.02 12.15 1.02
N LEU A 86 7.69 11.04 1.68
CA LEU A 86 7.88 9.69 1.14
C LEU A 86 7.01 9.47 -0.12
N ALA A 87 5.75 9.88 -0.09
CA ALA A 87 4.85 9.78 -1.23
C ALA A 87 5.39 10.57 -2.44
N LYS A 88 5.82 11.80 -2.24
CA LYS A 88 6.45 12.63 -3.30
C LYS A 88 7.68 11.96 -3.90
N TYR A 89 8.56 11.40 -3.08
CA TYR A 89 9.73 10.66 -3.55
C TYR A 89 9.32 9.42 -4.36
N SER A 90 8.32 8.69 -3.90
CA SER A 90 7.83 7.46 -4.53
C SER A 90 7.17 7.71 -5.90
N MET A 91 6.64 8.91 -6.14
CA MET A 91 6.08 9.31 -7.43
C MET A 91 7.12 9.31 -8.57
N ASN A 92 8.41 9.33 -8.26
CA ASN A 92 9.48 9.20 -9.24
C ASN A 92 9.89 7.73 -9.50
N LYS A 93 9.12 6.77 -9.04
CA LYS A 93 9.37 5.34 -9.17
C LYS A 93 8.26 4.67 -9.99
N PRO A 94 8.45 4.48 -11.31
CA PRO A 94 7.38 3.96 -12.19
C PRO A 94 6.80 2.62 -11.75
N GLN A 95 7.63 1.72 -11.23
CA GLN A 95 7.18 0.41 -10.74
C GLN A 95 6.28 0.54 -9.51
N ILE A 96 6.59 1.47 -8.60
CA ILE A 96 5.72 1.74 -7.43
C ILE A 96 4.39 2.33 -7.89
N GLN A 97 4.40 3.26 -8.83
CA GLN A 97 3.18 3.84 -9.39
C GLN A 97 2.29 2.77 -10.05
N MET A 98 2.87 1.93 -10.89
CA MET A 98 2.14 0.86 -11.57
C MET A 98 1.49 -0.10 -10.56
N LEU A 99 2.23 -0.57 -9.57
CA LEU A 99 1.73 -1.51 -8.56
C LEU A 99 0.73 -0.84 -7.60
N SER A 100 0.88 0.46 -7.34
CA SER A 100 -0.09 1.25 -6.56
C SER A 100 -1.49 1.24 -7.18
N ASN A 101 -1.59 1.27 -8.51
CA ASN A 101 -2.85 1.27 -9.25
C ASN A 101 -3.32 -0.13 -9.69
N THR A 102 -2.62 -1.16 -9.32
CA THR A 102 -2.98 -2.53 -9.70
C THR A 102 -4.12 -3.04 -8.82
N LYS A 103 -5.29 -3.23 -9.42
CA LYS A 103 -6.51 -3.74 -8.76
C LYS A 103 -6.32 -5.17 -8.22
N ALA A 104 -5.81 -6.04 -9.07
CA ALA A 104 -5.51 -7.43 -8.75
C ALA A 104 -4.40 -7.95 -9.66
N THR A 105 -3.69 -8.96 -9.21
CA THR A 105 -2.61 -9.58 -9.98
C THR A 105 -2.42 -11.04 -9.58
N TYR A 106 -1.72 -11.78 -10.41
CA TYR A 106 -1.17 -13.08 -10.06
C TYR A 106 0.31 -12.93 -9.71
N VAL A 107 0.71 -13.50 -8.58
CA VAL A 107 2.09 -13.63 -8.15
C VAL A 107 2.57 -15.02 -8.49
N ARG A 108 3.58 -15.12 -9.34
CA ARG A 108 4.19 -16.40 -9.70
C ARG A 108 5.15 -16.87 -8.61
N ALA A 109 4.84 -17.98 -8.00
CA ALA A 109 5.64 -18.61 -6.97
C ALA A 109 5.96 -20.06 -7.39
N GLY A 110 7.16 -20.27 -7.92
CA GLY A 110 7.54 -21.54 -8.53
C GLY A 110 6.62 -21.89 -9.70
N ARG A 111 5.86 -22.99 -9.57
CA ARG A 111 4.87 -23.44 -10.56
C ARG A 111 3.45 -22.95 -10.31
N GLN A 112 3.23 -22.20 -9.23
CA GLN A 112 1.90 -21.72 -8.83
C GLN A 112 1.73 -20.26 -9.24
N ASN A 113 0.48 -19.90 -9.57
CA ASN A 113 0.03 -18.52 -9.70
C ASN A 113 -0.91 -18.20 -8.55
N VAL A 114 -0.51 -17.31 -7.66
CA VAL A 114 -1.26 -16.94 -6.47
C VAL A 114 -1.99 -15.64 -6.74
N PHE A 115 -3.34 -15.69 -6.70
CA PHE A 115 -4.18 -14.52 -6.91
C PHE A 115 -4.13 -13.60 -5.70
N MET A 116 -3.86 -12.31 -5.94
CA MET A 116 -3.76 -11.25 -4.93
C MET A 116 -4.51 -10.00 -5.38
N GLN A 117 -5.28 -9.43 -4.48
CA GLN A 117 -6.03 -8.20 -4.71
C GLN A 117 -5.41 -7.04 -3.93
N ASN A 118 -5.60 -5.84 -4.45
CA ASN A 118 -5.21 -4.62 -3.75
C ASN A 118 -5.95 -4.50 -2.43
N THR A 119 -5.24 -4.15 -1.38
CA THR A 119 -5.81 -3.98 -0.03
C THR A 119 -6.65 -2.72 0.10
N ASN A 120 -6.48 -1.74 -0.79
CA ASN A 120 -7.26 -0.51 -0.79
C ASN A 120 -8.53 -0.67 -1.65
N ARG A 121 -9.68 -0.52 -0.99
CA ARG A 121 -11.00 -0.58 -1.64
C ARG A 121 -11.13 0.44 -2.77
N LEU A 122 -10.62 1.65 -2.61
CA LEU A 122 -10.72 2.71 -3.62
C LEU A 122 -10.07 2.35 -4.96
N VAL A 123 -8.99 1.54 -4.92
CA VAL A 123 -8.32 1.01 -6.11
C VAL A 123 -8.98 -0.29 -6.58
N ARG A 124 -9.30 -1.18 -5.66
CA ARG A 124 -9.91 -2.48 -5.98
C ARG A 124 -11.27 -2.34 -6.67
N GLU A 125 -12.06 -1.36 -6.26
CA GLU A 125 -13.37 -1.05 -6.86
C GLU A 125 -13.28 0.05 -7.94
N GLU A 126 -12.06 0.38 -8.38
CA GLU A 126 -11.82 1.35 -9.46
C GLU A 126 -12.47 2.73 -9.24
N MET A 127 -12.63 3.12 -7.98
CA MET A 127 -13.22 4.42 -7.63
C MET A 127 -12.29 5.59 -7.94
N PHE A 128 -10.98 5.37 -7.81
CA PHE A 128 -9.93 6.33 -8.14
C PHE A 128 -8.70 5.60 -8.69
N ASP A 129 -8.02 6.21 -9.64
CA ASP A 129 -6.69 5.78 -10.06
C ASP A 129 -5.62 6.34 -9.11
N ALA A 130 -4.74 5.48 -8.65
CA ALA A 130 -3.66 5.84 -7.75
C ALA A 130 -2.34 6.08 -8.47
N ALA A 131 -1.67 7.22 -8.22
CA ALA A 131 -0.25 7.36 -8.47
C ALA A 131 0.55 6.68 -7.35
N ILE A 132 0.13 6.84 -6.11
CA ILE A 132 0.68 6.17 -4.93
C ILE A 132 -0.47 5.65 -4.08
N ASN A 133 -0.33 4.42 -3.59
CA ASN A 133 -1.30 3.79 -2.73
C ASN A 133 -0.63 2.76 -1.83
N LYS A 134 -0.75 2.93 -0.53
CA LYS A 134 -0.34 1.91 0.43
C LYS A 134 -1.18 1.99 1.69
N THR A 135 -1.80 0.87 2.02
CA THR A 135 -2.51 0.67 3.28
C THR A 135 -1.55 0.17 4.36
N GLY A 136 -1.92 0.35 5.61
CA GLY A 136 -1.25 -0.24 6.75
C GLY A 136 -2.22 -0.44 7.91
N TYR A 137 -2.02 -1.51 8.65
CA TYR A 137 -2.78 -1.80 9.87
C TYR A 137 -1.96 -2.64 10.85
N ILE A 138 -1.89 -2.16 12.06
CA ILE A 138 -1.64 -2.95 13.26
C ILE A 138 -2.61 -2.46 14.33
N ARG A 139 -2.84 -3.26 15.36
CA ARG A 139 -3.78 -2.91 16.43
C ARG A 139 -3.45 -1.56 17.09
N GLU A 140 -2.17 -1.27 17.29
CA GLU A 140 -1.67 -0.07 17.96
C GLU A 140 -1.84 1.21 17.12
N SER A 141 -1.75 1.11 15.79
CA SER A 141 -1.83 2.27 14.90
C SER A 141 -3.22 2.47 14.27
N GLY A 142 -4.11 1.48 14.37
CA GLY A 142 -5.36 1.49 13.60
C GLY A 142 -5.14 1.37 12.09
N TYR A 143 -6.15 1.74 11.31
CA TYR A 143 -6.13 1.65 9.85
C TYR A 143 -5.57 2.92 9.23
N ASN A 144 -4.57 2.76 8.36
CA ASN A 144 -3.80 3.84 7.77
C ASN A 144 -3.79 3.74 6.24
N LEU A 145 -3.65 4.89 5.57
CA LEU A 145 -3.54 4.96 4.12
C LEU A 145 -2.68 6.15 3.71
N VAL A 146 -1.76 5.90 2.79
CA VAL A 146 -1.10 6.90 1.94
C VAL A 146 -1.68 6.77 0.54
N PHE A 147 -2.30 7.81 0.03
CA PHE A 147 -2.92 7.82 -1.30
C PHE A 147 -2.59 9.11 -2.05
N VAL A 148 -2.15 8.99 -3.30
CA VAL A 148 -2.01 10.13 -4.20
C VAL A 148 -2.82 9.81 -5.45
N ASN A 149 -3.76 10.69 -5.81
CA ASN A 149 -4.56 10.52 -7.01
C ASN A 149 -3.69 10.65 -8.26
N LYS A 150 -3.91 9.78 -9.25
CA LYS A 150 -3.12 9.77 -10.49
C LYS A 150 -3.40 10.97 -11.36
N HIS A 151 -4.65 11.38 -11.42
CA HIS A 151 -5.11 12.50 -12.22
C HIS A 151 -5.10 13.78 -11.39
N GLN A 152 -4.77 14.90 -12.03
CA GLN A 152 -4.88 16.21 -11.37
C GLN A 152 -6.33 16.55 -11.09
N CYS A 153 -6.57 17.15 -9.93
CA CYS A 153 -7.87 17.64 -9.50
C CYS A 153 -7.76 19.17 -9.38
N ASN A 154 -8.59 19.91 -10.12
CA ASN A 154 -8.48 21.38 -10.17
C ASN A 154 -7.05 21.86 -10.48
N LYS A 155 -6.38 21.23 -11.44
CA LYS A 155 -5.00 21.51 -11.87
C LYS A 155 -3.92 21.27 -10.79
N ALA A 156 -4.25 20.54 -9.72
CA ALA A 156 -3.31 20.21 -8.66
C ALA A 156 -3.21 18.69 -8.46
N THR A 157 -2.04 18.22 -8.06
CA THR A 157 -1.87 16.85 -7.58
C THR A 157 -2.37 16.77 -6.14
N ILE A 158 -3.37 15.94 -5.90
CA ILE A 158 -3.98 15.75 -4.59
C ILE A 158 -3.56 14.40 -4.00
N GLY A 159 -3.04 14.46 -2.79
CA GLY A 159 -2.76 13.29 -1.97
C GLY A 159 -3.43 13.38 -0.61
N VAL A 160 -3.77 12.25 -0.03
CA VAL A 160 -4.38 12.14 1.30
C VAL A 160 -3.58 11.17 2.15
N ILE A 161 -3.16 11.62 3.32
CA ILE A 161 -2.59 10.77 4.36
C ILE A 161 -3.67 10.63 5.45
N SER A 162 -4.17 9.42 5.61
CA SER A 162 -5.22 9.10 6.59
C SER A 162 -4.67 8.10 7.61
N LEU A 163 -4.58 8.52 8.86
CA LEU A 163 -3.94 7.74 9.93
C LEU A 163 -4.93 7.47 11.06
N ASN A 164 -4.72 6.32 11.72
CA ASN A 164 -5.45 5.92 12.94
C ASN A 164 -6.98 5.92 12.78
N ASN A 165 -7.47 5.35 11.69
CA ASN A 165 -8.90 5.17 11.51
C ASN A 165 -9.40 3.94 12.27
N ALA A 166 -10.67 3.97 12.70
CA ALA A 166 -11.29 2.90 13.46
C ALA A 166 -11.54 1.62 12.63
N SER A 167 -11.66 1.75 11.31
CA SER A 167 -11.92 0.63 10.40
C SER A 167 -11.37 0.89 9.00
N SER A 168 -11.27 -0.15 8.19
CA SER A 168 -10.92 -0.02 6.77
C SER A 168 -11.96 0.80 6.00
N GLY A 169 -13.24 0.67 6.34
CA GLY A 169 -14.32 1.49 5.78
C GLY A 169 -14.18 2.96 6.13
N ALA A 170 -13.91 3.29 7.40
CA ALA A 170 -13.70 4.67 7.84
C ALA A 170 -12.51 5.31 7.10
N ARG A 171 -11.41 4.59 6.95
CA ARG A 171 -10.22 5.00 6.18
C ARG A 171 -10.57 5.31 4.73
N SER A 172 -11.30 4.43 4.07
CA SER A 172 -11.71 4.61 2.67
C SER A 172 -12.67 5.79 2.51
N ASN A 173 -13.67 5.91 3.38
CA ASN A 173 -14.65 6.99 3.34
C ASN A 173 -14.00 8.36 3.59
N PHE A 174 -13.10 8.46 4.58
CA PHE A 174 -12.37 9.70 4.83
C PHE A 174 -11.55 10.11 3.61
N THR A 175 -10.81 9.18 3.03
CA THR A 175 -9.94 9.46 1.87
C THR A 175 -10.77 9.87 0.66
N ARG A 176 -11.85 9.14 0.35
CA ARG A 176 -12.79 9.49 -0.71
C ARG A 176 -13.36 10.89 -0.52
N HIS A 177 -13.88 11.18 0.67
CA HIS A 177 -14.46 12.49 0.97
C HIS A 177 -13.46 13.63 0.77
N LYS A 178 -12.20 13.43 1.20
CA LYS A 178 -11.15 14.43 0.99
C LYS A 178 -10.80 14.61 -0.48
N LEU A 179 -10.69 13.54 -1.24
CA LEU A 179 -10.44 13.64 -2.69
C LEU A 179 -11.55 14.41 -3.39
N GLU A 180 -12.83 14.09 -3.13
CA GLU A 180 -13.98 14.79 -3.68
C GLU A 180 -14.02 16.27 -3.26
N GLN A 181 -13.72 16.56 -2.00
CA GLN A 181 -13.65 17.94 -1.47
C GLN A 181 -12.64 18.80 -2.23
N TYR A 182 -11.54 18.21 -2.71
CA TYR A 182 -10.51 18.89 -3.47
C TYR A 182 -10.67 18.76 -5.00
N GLY A 183 -11.85 18.35 -5.44
CA GLY A 183 -12.24 18.34 -6.85
C GLY A 183 -11.79 17.10 -7.64
N CYS A 184 -11.47 16.00 -6.95
CA CYS A 184 -11.25 14.72 -7.62
C CYS A 184 -12.60 14.02 -7.81
N ASP A 185 -12.90 13.65 -9.05
CA ASP A 185 -14.11 12.91 -9.37
C ASP A 185 -13.91 11.41 -9.12
N VAL A 186 -14.94 10.76 -8.60
CA VAL A 186 -15.04 9.31 -8.58
C VAL A 186 -15.16 8.84 -10.03
N LEU A 187 -14.36 7.84 -10.43
CA LEU A 187 -14.46 7.26 -11.75
C LEU A 187 -15.85 6.65 -11.91
N ALA A 188 -16.53 7.00 -13.02
CA ALA A 188 -17.84 6.45 -13.31
C ALA A 188 -17.70 4.95 -13.62
N HIS A 189 -18.25 4.10 -12.76
CA HIS A 189 -18.59 2.76 -13.19
C HIS A 189 -19.85 2.85 -14.02
N GLU A 190 -19.85 2.29 -15.22
CA GLU A 190 -21.09 1.94 -15.88
C GLU A 190 -21.84 1.03 -14.90
N ASP A 191 -22.98 1.52 -14.41
CA ASP A 191 -23.91 0.74 -13.60
C ASP A 191 -24.28 -0.52 -14.38
N TYR A 192 -23.60 -1.62 -14.09
CA TYR A 192 -24.20 -2.93 -14.34
C TYR A 192 -25.32 -3.03 -13.32
N GLY A 193 -26.53 -2.66 -13.76
CA GLY A 193 -27.73 -2.71 -12.98
C GLY A 193 -27.84 -4.03 -12.23
N LEU A 194 -27.79 -3.94 -10.92
CA LEU A 194 -28.44 -4.93 -10.08
C LEU A 194 -29.93 -4.66 -10.25
N GLU A 195 -30.56 -5.42 -11.17
CA GLU A 195 -32.00 -5.59 -11.13
C GLU A 195 -32.31 -6.16 -9.74
N GLU A 196 -32.92 -5.32 -8.91
CA GLU A 196 -33.60 -5.81 -7.72
C GLU A 196 -34.72 -6.73 -8.21
N ASP A 197 -34.51 -8.03 -8.09
CA ASP A 197 -35.60 -8.98 -8.20
C ASP A 197 -36.57 -8.70 -7.06
N GLU A 198 -37.59 -7.91 -7.34
CA GLU A 198 -38.82 -7.87 -6.56
C GLU A 198 -39.50 -9.24 -6.68
N GLU A 199 -39.20 -10.14 -5.78
CA GLU A 199 -40.06 -11.29 -5.55
C GLU A 199 -41.30 -10.88 -4.75
N SER A 200 -42.42 -10.92 -5.47
CA SER A 200 -43.79 -10.90 -4.96
C SER A 200 -44.12 -12.10 -4.07
#